data_e31bb641dfc9f9b7af2ff271853c7e72
#
_entry.id   e31bb641dfc9f9b7af2ff271853c7e72
#
_cell.length_a   1.000
_cell.length_b   1.000
_cell.length_c   1.000
_cell.angle_alpha   90.00
_cell.angle_beta   90.00
_cell.angle_gamma   90.00
#
_symmetry.space_group_name_H-M   'P 1'
#
loop_
_entity.id
_entity.type
_entity.pdbx_description
1 polymer ?
#
loop_
_entity_poly.entity_id
_entity_poly.type
_entity_poly.pdbx_seq_one_letter_code
_entity_poly.pdbx_strand_id
1 'polypeptide(L)'
;MLYYLSQILAEIAGPFRLFSSYIFLAGLGTALGALFTWWLLPRFWHRLPKDRGREFAVDAAKSIGKPMSAGIIFIPIFCVLTLLVVPFDWQFVGIIMCILMAMLVGFLDDQSEGGWSEYRLASLDFLLAFAASIMICGLDPFTIWLPLYKDPIVVSPVIFIAGATPLIWVSINATNCTDGVDGLSASLSSMAILFLGAILYGIVGHDPIASYLLVPHYSQGADWAIMAFVMVGCLTGYLWYNSYPSAVLMGDSGSRPIGLLLGVLVLASGNPFLILVVAFVVLVNGATGLIKVALLRFFKIGIFNQVRYPLHDHVRLNMGWSNTQVLVRFMLLQAVGTPILLVLLLKIR
;
A
#
# COMPACT_ATOMS: atom_id res chain seq x y z
N MET A 1 9.26 14.63 -13.65
CA MET A 1 9.43 15.21 -15.01
C MET A 1 8.76 16.58 -15.12
N LEU A 2 7.49 16.75 -14.79
CA LEU A 2 6.79 18.05 -14.83
C LEU A 2 7.47 19.14 -13.98
N TYR A 3 8.00 18.78 -12.80
CA TYR A 3 8.73 19.69 -11.94
C TYR A 3 9.90 20.40 -12.67
N TYR A 4 10.72 19.64 -13.39
CA TYR A 4 11.84 20.24 -14.15
C TYR A 4 11.37 21.02 -15.37
N LEU A 5 10.30 20.56 -16.01
CA LEU A 5 9.69 21.27 -17.14
C LEU A 5 9.15 22.64 -16.70
N SER A 6 8.67 22.76 -15.45
CA SER A 6 8.18 24.03 -14.92
C SER A 6 9.27 25.10 -14.86
N GLN A 7 10.52 24.72 -14.59
CA GLN A 7 11.65 25.67 -14.50
C GLN A 7 11.91 26.36 -15.87
N ILE A 8 11.64 25.64 -16.97
CA ILE A 8 11.83 26.15 -18.33
C ILE A 8 10.57 26.89 -18.78
N LEU A 9 9.41 26.30 -18.60
CA LEU A 9 8.14 26.82 -19.12
C LEU A 9 7.57 28.00 -18.30
N ALA A 10 7.96 28.13 -17.03
CA ALA A 10 7.51 29.24 -16.17
C ALA A 10 7.95 30.62 -16.67
N GLU A 11 9.03 30.68 -17.46
CA GLU A 11 9.50 31.90 -18.12
C GLU A 11 8.63 32.27 -19.33
N ILE A 12 8.02 31.27 -19.99
CA ILE A 12 7.18 31.44 -21.17
C ILE A 12 5.74 31.82 -20.78
N ALA A 13 5.19 31.15 -19.76
CA ALA A 13 3.83 31.42 -19.31
C ALA A 13 3.66 31.15 -17.82
N GLY A 14 3.13 32.14 -17.08
CA GLY A 14 2.95 32.12 -15.63
C GLY A 14 2.26 30.86 -15.04
N PRO A 15 1.19 30.30 -15.66
CA PRO A 15 0.52 29.11 -15.16
C PRO A 15 1.42 27.89 -15.00
N PHE A 16 2.50 27.74 -15.75
CA PHE A 16 3.43 26.60 -15.61
C PHE A 16 4.20 26.60 -14.28
N ARG A 17 4.21 27.70 -13.52
CA ARG A 17 4.72 27.74 -12.14
C ARG A 17 3.99 26.79 -11.20
N LEU A 18 2.73 26.41 -11.51
CA LEU A 18 1.98 25.43 -10.73
C LEU A 18 2.69 24.06 -10.66
N PHE A 19 3.41 23.67 -11.71
CA PHE A 19 4.16 22.40 -11.72
C PHE A 19 5.40 22.39 -10.80
N SER A 20 5.80 23.54 -10.22
CA SER A 20 6.79 23.57 -9.15
C SER A 20 6.18 23.34 -7.75
N SER A 21 4.86 23.37 -7.62
CA SER A 21 4.16 23.16 -6.35
C SER A 21 3.91 21.68 -6.09
N TYR A 22 4.43 21.14 -5.01
CA TYR A 22 4.24 19.75 -4.58
C TYR A 22 2.75 19.41 -4.33
N ILE A 23 1.99 20.33 -3.72
CA ILE A 23 0.53 20.16 -3.52
C ILE A 23 -0.18 20.05 -4.87
N PHE A 24 0.19 20.89 -5.83
CA PHE A 24 -0.40 20.84 -7.16
C PHE A 24 -0.08 19.53 -7.87
N LEU A 25 1.18 19.06 -7.81
CA LEU A 25 1.60 17.78 -8.40
C LEU A 25 0.90 16.60 -7.74
N ALA A 26 0.72 16.62 -6.42
CA ALA A 26 -0.03 15.60 -5.69
C ALA A 26 -1.50 15.57 -6.15
N GLY A 27 -2.18 16.72 -6.20
CA GLY A 27 -3.56 16.84 -6.67
C GLY A 27 -3.73 16.42 -8.12
N LEU A 28 -2.82 16.88 -9.01
CA LEU A 28 -2.80 16.49 -10.41
C LEU A 28 -2.60 14.98 -10.57
N GLY A 29 -1.62 14.41 -9.88
CA GLY A 29 -1.35 12.97 -9.91
C GLY A 29 -2.54 12.14 -9.43
N THR A 30 -3.21 12.59 -8.35
CA THR A 30 -4.44 11.96 -7.85
C THR A 30 -5.56 12.00 -8.89
N ALA A 31 -5.82 13.18 -9.45
CA ALA A 31 -6.88 13.36 -10.45
C ALA A 31 -6.63 12.52 -11.70
N LEU A 32 -5.41 12.56 -12.25
CA LEU A 32 -5.04 11.77 -13.42
C LEU A 32 -5.06 10.26 -13.12
N GLY A 33 -4.59 9.83 -11.93
CA GLY A 33 -4.65 8.44 -11.49
C GLY A 33 -6.08 7.91 -11.45
N ALA A 34 -6.99 8.67 -10.85
CA ALA A 34 -8.41 8.33 -10.80
C ALA A 34 -9.02 8.29 -12.20
N LEU A 35 -8.81 9.35 -13.01
CA LEU A 35 -9.38 9.47 -14.35
C LEU A 35 -8.88 8.38 -15.29
N PHE A 36 -7.56 8.14 -15.36
CA PHE A 36 -7.01 7.15 -16.28
C PHE A 36 -7.39 5.73 -15.87
N THR A 37 -7.38 5.41 -14.56
CA THR A 37 -7.82 4.10 -14.09
C THR A 37 -9.30 3.89 -14.38
N TRP A 38 -10.16 4.85 -14.04
CA TRP A 38 -11.59 4.81 -14.34
C TRP A 38 -11.86 4.64 -15.84
N TRP A 39 -11.10 5.33 -16.70
CA TRP A 39 -11.29 5.32 -18.15
C TRP A 39 -10.73 4.06 -18.84
N LEU A 40 -9.54 3.57 -18.42
CA LEU A 40 -8.85 2.46 -19.06
C LEU A 40 -9.35 1.10 -18.57
N LEU A 41 -9.70 0.97 -17.29
CA LEU A 41 -10.06 -0.32 -16.70
C LEU A 41 -11.19 -1.03 -17.45
N PRO A 42 -12.37 -0.41 -17.77
CA PRO A 42 -13.44 -1.08 -18.49
C PRO A 42 -13.09 -1.40 -19.95
N ARG A 43 -12.10 -0.74 -20.53
CA ARG A 43 -11.65 -1.00 -21.91
C ARG A 43 -10.82 -2.26 -22.02
N PHE A 44 -10.09 -2.62 -20.95
CA PHE A 44 -9.13 -3.72 -20.98
C PHE A 44 -9.51 -4.90 -20.11
N TRP A 45 -10.43 -4.79 -19.17
CA TRP A 45 -10.75 -5.87 -18.24
C TRP A 45 -11.28 -7.15 -18.93
N HIS A 46 -11.84 -7.06 -20.13
CA HIS A 46 -12.28 -8.22 -20.89
C HIS A 46 -11.11 -9.14 -21.35
N ARG A 47 -9.89 -8.60 -21.31
CA ARG A 47 -8.65 -9.34 -21.63
C ARG A 47 -8.01 -9.98 -20.40
N LEU A 48 -8.52 -9.65 -19.20
CA LEU A 48 -8.00 -10.19 -17.96
C LEU A 48 -8.40 -11.66 -17.77
N PRO A 49 -7.59 -12.44 -17.01
CA PRO A 49 -7.99 -13.76 -16.57
C PRO A 49 -9.31 -13.68 -15.81
N LYS A 50 -10.07 -14.76 -15.82
CA LYS A 50 -11.34 -14.84 -15.10
C LYS A 50 -11.14 -15.59 -13.80
N ASP A 51 -11.80 -15.12 -12.74
CA ASP A 51 -11.82 -15.81 -11.46
C ASP A 51 -12.45 -17.21 -11.63
N ARG A 52 -11.75 -18.21 -11.12
CA ARG A 52 -12.13 -19.62 -11.18
C ARG A 52 -12.85 -20.10 -9.91
N GLY A 53 -12.92 -19.23 -8.90
CA GLY A 53 -13.39 -19.57 -7.55
C GLY A 53 -12.29 -20.23 -6.73
N ARG A 54 -12.03 -19.69 -5.53
CA ARG A 54 -11.08 -20.30 -4.57
C ARG A 54 -11.86 -21.25 -3.66
N GLU A 55 -11.41 -22.50 -3.53
CA GLU A 55 -12.10 -23.59 -2.79
C GLU A 55 -12.49 -23.20 -1.36
N PHE A 56 -11.69 -22.36 -0.69
CA PHE A 56 -11.90 -21.96 0.69
C PHE A 56 -12.49 -20.54 0.87
N ALA A 57 -12.75 -19.80 -0.21
CA ALA A 57 -13.27 -18.44 -0.12
C ALA A 57 -14.78 -18.44 0.16
N VAL A 58 -15.20 -17.57 1.07
CA VAL A 58 -16.64 -17.36 1.36
C VAL A 58 -17.29 -16.74 0.13
N ASP A 59 -18.42 -17.30 -0.31
CA ASP A 59 -19.12 -16.86 -1.53
C ASP A 59 -18.35 -17.01 -2.85
N ALA A 60 -17.35 -17.89 -2.93
CA ALA A 60 -16.54 -18.12 -4.14
C ALA A 60 -17.37 -18.28 -5.42
N ALA A 61 -18.52 -18.92 -5.33
CA ALA A 61 -19.42 -19.11 -6.48
C ALA A 61 -19.94 -17.80 -7.09
N LYS A 62 -19.99 -16.71 -6.33
CA LYS A 62 -20.47 -15.40 -6.81
C LYS A 62 -19.41 -14.62 -7.61
N SER A 63 -18.15 -14.99 -7.48
CA SER A 63 -17.03 -14.34 -8.17
C SER A 63 -16.61 -15.07 -9.45
N ILE A 64 -16.98 -16.34 -9.61
CA ILE A 64 -16.60 -17.14 -10.79
C ILE A 64 -16.98 -16.42 -12.08
N GLY A 65 -15.99 -16.31 -12.98
CA GLY A 65 -16.15 -15.68 -14.29
C GLY A 65 -15.95 -14.16 -14.31
N LYS A 66 -15.82 -13.49 -13.14
CA LYS A 66 -15.46 -12.07 -13.11
C LYS A 66 -14.02 -11.87 -13.59
N PRO A 67 -13.72 -10.77 -14.32
CA PRO A 67 -12.35 -10.38 -14.61
C PRO A 67 -11.56 -10.21 -13.31
N MET A 68 -10.36 -10.78 -13.24
CA MET A 68 -9.45 -10.70 -12.11
C MET A 68 -8.10 -10.13 -12.57
N SER A 69 -7.24 -9.71 -11.64
CA SER A 69 -5.93 -9.10 -11.95
C SER A 69 -6.02 -7.66 -12.48
N ALA A 70 -6.92 -6.85 -11.95
CA ALA A 70 -7.03 -5.44 -12.34
C ALA A 70 -5.71 -4.66 -12.11
N GLY A 71 -4.83 -5.15 -11.23
CA GLY A 71 -3.52 -4.56 -10.97
C GLY A 71 -2.68 -4.35 -12.21
N ILE A 72 -2.75 -5.27 -13.20
CA ILE A 72 -1.98 -5.15 -14.46
C ILE A 72 -2.37 -3.91 -15.29
N ILE A 73 -3.49 -3.27 -14.96
CA ILE A 73 -3.95 -2.05 -15.64
C ILE A 73 -3.59 -0.82 -14.80
N PHE A 74 -3.96 -0.78 -13.51
CA PHE A 74 -3.80 0.45 -12.73
C PHE A 74 -2.39 0.64 -12.16
N ILE A 75 -1.60 -0.41 -11.94
CA ILE A 75 -0.20 -0.28 -11.48
C ILE A 75 0.70 0.38 -12.54
N PRO A 76 0.66 0.00 -13.83
CA PRO A 76 1.38 0.75 -14.86
C PRO A 76 0.95 2.23 -14.97
N ILE A 77 -0.35 2.53 -14.81
CA ILE A 77 -0.82 3.92 -14.76
C ILE A 77 -0.17 4.66 -13.59
N PHE A 78 -0.17 4.06 -12.39
CA PHE A 78 0.52 4.60 -11.23
C PHE A 78 2.01 4.85 -11.50
N CYS A 79 2.72 3.88 -12.07
CA CYS A 79 4.16 4.00 -12.35
C CYS A 79 4.47 5.13 -13.34
N VAL A 80 3.71 5.21 -14.43
CA VAL A 80 3.89 6.27 -15.44
C VAL A 80 3.59 7.65 -14.85
N LEU A 81 2.50 7.77 -14.11
CA LEU A 81 2.14 9.05 -13.48
C LEU A 81 3.16 9.46 -12.41
N THR A 82 3.65 8.52 -11.62
CA THR A 82 4.70 8.79 -10.62
C THR A 82 5.96 9.34 -11.29
N LEU A 83 6.45 8.73 -12.38
CA LEU A 83 7.58 9.23 -13.14
C LEU A 83 7.31 10.62 -13.77
N LEU A 84 6.06 10.93 -14.07
CA LEU A 84 5.66 12.22 -14.63
C LEU A 84 5.67 13.33 -13.58
N VAL A 85 5.08 13.07 -12.38
CA VAL A 85 4.81 14.12 -11.38
C VAL A 85 5.85 14.21 -10.28
N VAL A 86 6.48 13.09 -9.87
CA VAL A 86 7.52 13.10 -8.84
C VAL A 86 8.83 13.63 -9.43
N PRO A 87 9.57 14.49 -8.70
CA PRO A 87 10.94 14.84 -9.07
C PRO A 87 11.80 13.59 -9.24
N PHE A 88 12.68 13.61 -10.24
CA PHE A 88 13.47 12.43 -10.58
C PHE A 88 14.53 12.14 -9.51
N ASP A 89 14.51 10.89 -9.03
CA ASP A 89 15.55 10.30 -8.20
C ASP A 89 15.62 8.79 -8.51
N TRP A 90 16.82 8.24 -8.52
CA TRP A 90 17.06 6.82 -8.77
C TRP A 90 16.39 5.91 -7.74
N GLN A 91 16.22 6.38 -6.51
CA GLN A 91 15.52 5.68 -5.45
C GLN A 91 14.07 5.39 -5.84
N PHE A 92 13.34 6.40 -6.36
CA PHE A 92 11.97 6.22 -6.83
C PHE A 92 11.88 5.27 -8.03
N VAL A 93 12.86 5.34 -8.95
CA VAL A 93 12.91 4.42 -10.09
C VAL A 93 13.09 2.98 -9.60
N GLY A 94 13.99 2.74 -8.64
CA GLY A 94 14.18 1.42 -8.03
C GLY A 94 12.92 0.88 -7.35
N ILE A 95 12.22 1.72 -6.59
CA ILE A 95 10.94 1.34 -5.96
C ILE A 95 9.84 1.05 -7.00
N ILE A 96 9.73 1.86 -8.06
CA ILE A 96 8.80 1.62 -9.17
C ILE A 96 9.08 0.27 -9.82
N MET A 97 10.35 -0.09 -10.01
CA MET A 97 10.72 -1.40 -10.55
C MET A 97 10.32 -2.54 -9.60
N CYS A 98 10.50 -2.40 -8.28
CA CYS A 98 10.02 -3.38 -7.32
C CYS A 98 8.49 -3.54 -7.37
N ILE A 99 7.74 -2.44 -7.48
CA ILE A 99 6.28 -2.43 -7.61
C ILE A 99 5.83 -3.13 -8.90
N LEU A 100 6.47 -2.84 -10.04
CA LEU A 100 6.19 -3.52 -11.31
C LEU A 100 6.49 -5.01 -11.25
N MET A 101 7.59 -5.40 -10.60
CA MET A 101 7.91 -6.83 -10.41
C MET A 101 6.92 -7.52 -9.48
N ALA A 102 6.47 -6.87 -8.41
CA ALA A 102 5.41 -7.40 -7.53
C ALA A 102 4.09 -7.60 -8.30
N MET A 103 3.73 -6.64 -9.16
CA MET A 103 2.58 -6.77 -10.07
C MET A 103 2.73 -7.96 -11.01
N LEU A 104 3.90 -8.13 -11.64
CA LEU A 104 4.14 -9.23 -12.58
C LEU A 104 4.10 -10.59 -11.88
N VAL A 105 4.72 -10.72 -10.70
CA VAL A 105 4.66 -11.93 -9.88
C VAL A 105 3.20 -12.30 -9.57
N GLY A 106 2.41 -11.32 -9.10
CA GLY A 106 1.00 -11.53 -8.81
C GLY A 106 0.17 -11.86 -10.06
N PHE A 107 0.46 -11.23 -11.20
CA PHE A 107 -0.25 -11.50 -12.44
C PHE A 107 0.03 -12.91 -12.99
N LEU A 108 1.27 -13.37 -12.91
CA LEU A 108 1.65 -14.71 -13.33
C LEU A 108 1.04 -15.79 -12.41
N ASP A 109 0.90 -15.49 -11.12
CA ASP A 109 0.18 -16.35 -10.19
C ASP A 109 -1.32 -16.42 -10.53
N ASP A 110 -1.96 -15.27 -10.70
CA ASP A 110 -3.38 -15.16 -11.06
C ASP A 110 -3.71 -15.89 -12.39
N GLN A 111 -2.77 -15.94 -13.35
CA GLN A 111 -2.94 -16.68 -14.61
C GLN A 111 -2.75 -18.17 -14.46
N SER A 112 -1.96 -18.63 -13.49
CA SER A 112 -1.58 -20.03 -13.38
C SER A 112 -2.78 -20.93 -13.03
N GLU A 113 -2.81 -22.15 -13.57
CA GLU A 113 -3.79 -23.15 -13.20
C GLU A 113 -3.48 -23.70 -11.81
N GLY A 114 -4.35 -23.39 -10.84
CA GLY A 114 -4.18 -23.81 -9.44
C GLY A 114 -3.32 -22.90 -8.58
N GLY A 115 -2.78 -21.78 -9.11
CA GLY A 115 -1.91 -20.87 -8.38
C GLY A 115 -0.50 -21.41 -8.14
N TRP A 116 0.41 -20.56 -7.70
CA TRP A 116 1.75 -20.96 -7.27
C TRP A 116 1.74 -21.40 -5.81
N SER A 117 2.74 -22.18 -5.40
CA SER A 117 2.85 -22.59 -4.00
C SER A 117 3.07 -21.37 -3.08
N GLU A 118 2.49 -21.41 -1.87
CA GLU A 118 2.67 -20.37 -0.84
C GLU A 118 4.13 -20.04 -0.58
N TYR A 119 5.02 -21.07 -0.59
CA TYR A 119 6.45 -20.88 -0.37
C TYR A 119 7.14 -20.13 -1.51
N ARG A 120 6.74 -20.39 -2.76
CA ARG A 120 7.27 -19.68 -3.91
C ARG A 120 6.89 -18.21 -3.88
N LEU A 121 5.62 -17.92 -3.62
CA LEU A 121 5.13 -16.55 -3.50
C LEU A 121 5.79 -15.82 -2.32
N ALA A 122 5.82 -16.45 -1.14
CA ALA A 122 6.45 -15.87 0.04
C ALA A 122 7.93 -15.56 -0.17
N SER A 123 8.67 -16.41 -0.90
CA SER A 123 10.09 -16.18 -1.21
C SER A 123 10.28 -15.04 -2.20
N LEU A 124 9.44 -14.94 -3.23
CA LEU A 124 9.49 -13.83 -4.19
C LEU A 124 9.14 -12.50 -3.53
N ASP A 125 8.09 -12.47 -2.69
CA ASP A 125 7.74 -11.29 -1.90
C ASP A 125 8.87 -10.88 -0.96
N PHE A 126 9.57 -11.84 -0.35
CA PHE A 126 10.72 -11.56 0.51
C PHE A 126 11.87 -10.94 -0.28
N LEU A 127 12.19 -11.46 -1.46
CA LEU A 127 13.22 -10.90 -2.34
C LEU A 127 12.86 -9.47 -2.80
N LEU A 128 11.60 -9.22 -3.13
CA LEU A 128 11.12 -7.89 -3.50
C LEU A 128 11.17 -6.92 -2.31
N ALA A 129 10.78 -7.37 -1.12
CA ALA A 129 10.87 -6.60 0.11
C ALA A 129 12.34 -6.27 0.45
N PHE A 130 13.24 -7.22 0.27
CA PHE A 130 14.69 -7.03 0.46
C PHE A 130 15.24 -5.99 -0.53
N ALA A 131 14.92 -6.11 -1.82
CA ALA A 131 15.33 -5.15 -2.83
C ALA A 131 14.79 -3.74 -2.53
N ALA A 132 13.51 -3.62 -2.18
CA ALA A 132 12.91 -2.34 -1.80
C ALA A 132 13.57 -1.74 -0.55
N SER A 133 13.94 -2.56 0.44
CA SER A 133 14.65 -2.10 1.64
C SER A 133 16.01 -1.49 1.31
N ILE A 134 16.75 -2.09 0.37
CA ILE A 134 18.01 -1.54 -0.13
C ILE A 134 17.77 -0.20 -0.84
N MET A 135 16.74 -0.12 -1.68
CA MET A 135 16.42 1.13 -2.40
C MET A 135 16.07 2.27 -1.44
N ILE A 136 15.39 1.99 -0.32
CA ILE A 136 15.01 3.02 0.66
C ILE A 136 16.24 3.61 1.37
N CYS A 137 17.19 2.79 1.81
CA CYS A 137 18.35 3.30 2.55
C CYS A 137 19.53 3.68 1.64
N GLY A 138 19.55 3.26 0.37
CA GLY A 138 20.66 3.54 -0.56
C GLY A 138 22.01 3.00 -0.10
N LEU A 139 22.04 2.01 0.82
CA LEU A 139 23.21 1.47 1.50
C LEU A 139 23.93 2.48 2.44
N ASP A 140 23.29 3.59 2.74
CA ASP A 140 23.76 4.59 3.70
C ASP A 140 23.08 4.41 5.07
N PRO A 141 23.67 4.93 6.18
CA PRO A 141 23.04 4.96 7.48
C PRO A 141 21.70 5.69 7.42
N PHE A 142 20.65 5.05 7.96
CA PHE A 142 19.30 5.58 7.91
C PHE A 142 18.86 6.07 9.28
N THR A 143 18.25 7.25 9.33
CA THR A 143 17.70 7.80 10.57
C THR A 143 16.29 7.30 10.78
N ILE A 144 16.01 6.70 11.93
CA ILE A 144 14.68 6.30 12.37
C ILE A 144 14.30 7.06 13.63
N TRP A 145 13.02 7.22 13.85
CA TRP A 145 12.49 7.73 15.10
C TRP A 145 11.43 6.75 15.65
N LEU A 146 11.44 6.60 16.97
CA LEU A 146 10.60 5.62 17.65
C LEU A 146 9.68 6.30 18.65
N PRO A 147 8.47 5.75 18.93
CA PRO A 147 7.69 6.16 20.08
C PRO A 147 8.46 5.89 21.37
N LEU A 148 8.20 6.64 22.42
CA LEU A 148 8.86 6.53 23.73
C LEU A 148 10.35 6.94 23.76
N TYR A 149 10.95 7.29 22.62
CA TYR A 149 12.34 7.68 22.53
C TYR A 149 12.48 9.07 21.88
N LYS A 150 13.10 10.03 22.59
CA LYS A 150 13.11 11.43 22.13
C LYS A 150 14.06 11.67 20.96
N ASP A 151 15.22 11.04 20.98
CA ASP A 151 16.26 11.29 20.00
C ASP A 151 16.12 10.37 18.78
N PRO A 152 16.34 10.89 17.56
CA PRO A 152 16.44 10.03 16.38
C PRO A 152 17.59 9.05 16.49
N ILE A 153 17.40 7.84 16.02
CA ILE A 153 18.39 6.78 16.06
C ILE A 153 18.94 6.60 14.64
N VAL A 154 20.27 6.73 14.49
CA VAL A 154 20.93 6.40 13.24
C VAL A 154 21.29 4.91 13.25
N VAL A 155 20.72 4.15 12.33
CA VAL A 155 20.96 2.71 12.20
C VAL A 155 21.84 2.43 10.97
N SER A 156 22.70 1.41 11.09
CA SER A 156 23.48 0.97 9.94
C SER A 156 22.58 0.38 8.84
N PRO A 157 23.00 0.40 7.56
CA PRO A 157 22.22 -0.17 6.46
C PRO A 157 21.83 -1.63 6.70
N VAL A 158 22.71 -2.43 7.27
CA VAL A 158 22.45 -3.84 7.56
C VAL A 158 21.30 -4.00 8.56
N ILE A 159 21.30 -3.22 9.63
CA ILE A 159 20.24 -3.25 10.65
C ILE A 159 18.94 -2.75 10.06
N PHE A 160 18.99 -1.66 9.27
CA PHE A 160 17.81 -1.14 8.60
C PHE A 160 17.19 -2.17 7.66
N ILE A 161 17.97 -2.76 6.75
CA ILE A 161 17.50 -3.76 5.79
C ILE A 161 16.94 -4.99 6.51
N ALA A 162 17.60 -5.45 7.58
CA ALA A 162 17.13 -6.60 8.36
C ALA A 162 15.76 -6.36 9.03
N GLY A 163 15.46 -5.12 9.46
CA GLY A 163 14.16 -4.75 10.03
C GLY A 163 13.12 -4.36 8.97
N ALA A 164 13.52 -3.67 7.91
CA ALA A 164 12.65 -3.19 6.85
C ALA A 164 12.09 -4.33 5.99
N THR A 165 12.91 -5.32 5.65
CA THR A 165 12.51 -6.47 4.83
C THR A 165 11.29 -7.22 5.40
N PRO A 166 11.29 -7.70 6.66
CA PRO A 166 10.13 -8.37 7.22
C PRO A 166 8.90 -7.45 7.32
N LEU A 167 9.08 -6.15 7.59
CA LEU A 167 7.98 -5.20 7.64
C LEU A 167 7.28 -5.08 6.27
N ILE A 168 8.05 -4.87 5.19
CA ILE A 168 7.50 -4.80 3.83
C ILE A 168 6.87 -6.14 3.45
N TRP A 169 7.53 -7.26 3.76
CA TRP A 169 7.02 -8.60 3.48
C TRP A 169 5.68 -8.87 4.17
N VAL A 170 5.55 -8.51 5.46
CA VAL A 170 4.28 -8.62 6.20
C VAL A 170 3.22 -7.70 5.58
N SER A 171 3.59 -6.48 5.19
CA SER A 171 2.68 -5.54 4.53
C SER A 171 2.13 -6.09 3.21
N ILE A 172 2.97 -6.70 2.36
CA ILE A 172 2.56 -7.36 1.10
C ILE A 172 1.51 -8.44 1.41
N ASN A 173 1.86 -9.36 2.29
CA ASN A 173 1.02 -10.52 2.57
C ASN A 173 -0.26 -10.16 3.33
N ALA A 174 -0.23 -9.20 4.27
CA ALA A 174 -1.41 -8.72 4.98
C ALA A 174 -2.41 -8.03 4.03
N THR A 175 -1.91 -7.23 3.08
CA THR A 175 -2.74 -6.57 2.07
C THR A 175 -3.35 -7.59 1.12
N ASN A 176 -2.57 -8.58 0.67
CA ASN A 176 -3.06 -9.68 -0.16
C ASN A 176 -4.13 -10.51 0.57
N CYS A 177 -3.91 -10.90 1.83
CA CYS A 177 -4.92 -11.59 2.63
C CYS A 177 -6.20 -10.75 2.87
N THR A 178 -6.12 -9.43 2.73
CA THR A 178 -7.28 -8.55 2.91
C THR A 178 -8.16 -8.48 1.64
N ASP A 179 -7.67 -8.94 0.50
CA ASP A 179 -8.38 -8.91 -0.79
C ASP A 179 -9.35 -10.10 -0.95
N GLY A 180 -10.32 -10.20 -0.03
CA GLY A 180 -11.34 -11.27 -0.03
C GLY A 180 -12.79 -10.76 -0.02
N VAL A 181 -12.99 -9.44 0.02
CA VAL A 181 -14.32 -8.79 -0.02
C VAL A 181 -14.26 -7.60 -0.97
N ASP A 182 -15.27 -7.46 -1.83
CA ASP A 182 -15.40 -6.37 -2.78
C ASP A 182 -15.15 -5.01 -2.12
N GLY A 183 -14.18 -4.24 -2.62
CA GLY A 183 -13.80 -2.92 -2.14
C GLY A 183 -12.94 -2.88 -0.88
N LEU A 184 -12.80 -3.97 -0.12
CA LEU A 184 -12.19 -3.94 1.23
C LEU A 184 -10.70 -3.60 1.17
N SER A 185 -9.90 -4.38 0.44
CA SER A 185 -8.45 -4.18 0.35
C SER A 185 -8.11 -2.81 -0.21
N ALA A 186 -8.76 -2.43 -1.32
CA ALA A 186 -8.52 -1.13 -1.95
C ALA A 186 -8.90 0.06 -1.05
N SER A 187 -10.03 -0.01 -0.34
CA SER A 187 -10.47 1.07 0.55
C SER A 187 -9.56 1.24 1.76
N LEU A 188 -9.22 0.14 2.45
CA LEU A 188 -8.34 0.20 3.62
C LEU A 188 -6.93 0.65 3.24
N SER A 189 -6.39 0.13 2.13
CA SER A 189 -5.08 0.54 1.63
C SER A 189 -5.07 2.00 1.17
N SER A 190 -6.12 2.45 0.47
CA SER A 190 -6.26 3.85 0.05
C SER A 190 -6.28 4.79 1.26
N MET A 191 -7.02 4.43 2.33
CA MET A 191 -7.04 5.21 3.57
C MET A 191 -5.67 5.24 4.25
N ALA A 192 -4.99 4.10 4.37
CA ALA A 192 -3.67 4.01 4.97
C ALA A 192 -2.64 4.85 4.19
N ILE A 193 -2.63 4.74 2.86
CA ILE A 193 -1.75 5.49 1.98
C ILE A 193 -2.09 6.99 1.99
N LEU A 194 -3.36 7.37 2.10
CA LEU A 194 -3.80 8.76 2.24
C LEU A 194 -3.25 9.39 3.54
N PHE A 195 -3.38 8.69 4.67
CA PHE A 195 -2.80 9.13 5.95
C PHE A 195 -1.28 9.22 5.87
N LEU A 196 -0.61 8.25 5.24
CA LEU A 196 0.84 8.31 5.03
C LEU A 196 1.24 9.51 4.16
N GLY A 197 0.53 9.75 3.07
CA GLY A 197 0.76 10.93 2.23
C GLY A 197 0.62 12.24 3.01
N ALA A 198 -0.39 12.34 3.88
CA ALA A 198 -0.58 13.51 4.74
C ALA A 198 0.54 13.65 5.79
N ILE A 199 1.00 12.54 6.40
CA ILE A 199 2.11 12.54 7.36
C ILE A 199 3.44 12.89 6.65
N LEU A 200 3.71 12.28 5.51
CA LEU A 200 4.92 12.50 4.73
C LEU A 200 5.03 13.94 4.24
N TYR A 201 3.94 14.53 3.75
CA TYR A 201 3.93 15.91 3.32
C TYR A 201 3.88 16.89 4.49
N GLY A 202 2.90 16.72 5.38
CA GLY A 202 2.53 17.74 6.37
C GLY A 202 3.30 17.66 7.67
N ILE A 203 3.91 16.52 8.00
CA ILE A 203 4.64 16.35 9.26
C ILE A 203 6.14 16.21 8.98
N VAL A 204 6.57 15.09 8.44
CA VAL A 204 8.01 14.81 8.30
C VAL A 204 8.66 15.53 7.14
N GLY A 205 7.90 15.90 6.11
CA GLY A 205 8.37 16.69 4.96
C GLY A 205 8.32 18.20 5.17
N HIS A 206 7.83 18.68 6.33
CA HIS A 206 7.68 20.12 6.61
C HIS A 206 8.45 20.52 7.87
N ASP A 207 9.61 21.14 7.70
CA ASP A 207 10.58 21.40 8.79
C ASP A 207 9.98 22.10 10.02
N PRO A 208 9.19 23.20 9.94
CA PRO A 208 8.57 23.82 11.10
C PRO A 208 7.65 22.89 11.90
N ILE A 209 6.88 22.03 11.21
CA ILE A 209 5.96 21.11 11.87
C ILE A 209 6.72 19.92 12.47
N ALA A 210 7.70 19.39 11.75
CA ALA A 210 8.58 18.33 12.24
C ALA A 210 9.29 18.78 13.53
N SER A 211 9.88 19.98 13.52
CA SER A 211 10.55 20.58 14.68
C SER A 211 9.59 20.80 15.85
N TYR A 212 8.37 21.30 15.62
CA TYR A 212 7.34 21.47 16.65
C TYR A 212 6.91 20.14 17.29
N LEU A 213 6.80 19.08 16.48
CA LEU A 213 6.41 17.74 16.94
C LEU A 213 7.59 16.91 17.44
N LEU A 214 8.81 17.46 17.41
CA LEU A 214 10.06 16.80 17.79
C LEU A 214 10.34 15.51 16.97
N VAL A 215 9.88 15.45 15.73
CA VAL A 215 10.18 14.36 14.79
C VAL A 215 11.25 14.80 13.79
N PRO A 216 12.06 13.87 13.22
CA PRO A 216 13.04 14.24 12.21
C PRO A 216 12.37 14.80 10.96
N HIS A 217 13.01 15.80 10.36
CA HIS A 217 12.64 16.30 9.05
C HIS A 217 13.30 15.46 7.96
N TYR A 218 12.52 15.01 6.97
CA TYR A 218 13.01 14.28 5.79
C TYR A 218 12.71 15.11 4.54
N SER A 219 13.75 15.61 3.89
CA SER A 219 13.65 16.49 2.72
C SER A 219 12.84 15.87 1.56
N GLN A 220 12.93 14.54 1.38
CA GLN A 220 12.18 13.79 0.37
C GLN A 220 10.74 13.44 0.80
N GLY A 221 10.29 13.84 2.00
CA GLY A 221 8.95 13.51 2.48
C GLY A 221 7.84 13.94 1.52
N ALA A 222 7.98 15.13 0.92
CA ALA A 222 7.02 15.63 -0.05
C ALA A 222 6.98 14.81 -1.36
N ASP A 223 8.12 14.29 -1.82
CA ASP A 223 8.21 13.44 -3.01
C ASP A 223 7.49 12.11 -2.79
N TRP A 224 7.73 11.46 -1.64
CA TRP A 224 7.03 10.26 -1.22
C TRP A 224 5.52 10.49 -1.07
N ALA A 225 5.13 11.66 -0.59
CA ALA A 225 3.72 12.04 -0.49
C ALA A 225 3.04 12.13 -1.85
N ILE A 226 3.69 12.71 -2.87
CA ILE A 226 3.14 12.75 -4.24
C ILE A 226 2.92 11.32 -4.74
N MET A 227 3.88 10.40 -4.55
CA MET A 227 3.73 9.00 -4.91
C MET A 227 2.52 8.36 -4.20
N ALA A 228 2.35 8.62 -2.90
CA ALA A 228 1.19 8.14 -2.14
C ALA A 228 -0.13 8.64 -2.74
N PHE A 229 -0.24 9.93 -3.03
CA PHE A 229 -1.45 10.52 -3.59
C PHE A 229 -1.78 10.03 -5.00
N VAL A 230 -0.78 9.75 -5.85
CA VAL A 230 -0.99 9.12 -7.17
C VAL A 230 -1.63 7.74 -7.00
N MET A 231 -1.15 6.92 -6.05
CA MET A 231 -1.75 5.60 -5.79
C MET A 231 -3.18 5.72 -5.26
N VAL A 232 -3.46 6.68 -4.35
CA VAL A 232 -4.83 6.96 -3.88
C VAL A 232 -5.75 7.27 -5.07
N GLY A 233 -5.28 8.06 -6.02
CA GLY A 233 -6.02 8.34 -7.26
C GLY A 233 -6.33 7.06 -8.06
N CYS A 234 -5.31 6.24 -8.32
CA CYS A 234 -5.49 4.99 -9.05
C CYS A 234 -6.47 4.04 -8.35
N LEU A 235 -6.36 3.91 -7.02
CA LEU A 235 -7.29 3.10 -6.22
C LEU A 235 -8.72 3.66 -6.22
N THR A 236 -8.88 4.98 -6.24
CA THR A 236 -10.20 5.62 -6.36
C THR A 236 -10.86 5.27 -7.69
N GLY A 237 -10.13 5.34 -8.80
CA GLY A 237 -10.63 4.93 -10.11
C GLY A 237 -10.95 3.43 -10.19
N TYR A 238 -10.16 2.59 -9.53
CA TYR A 238 -10.41 1.16 -9.42
C TYR A 238 -11.65 0.85 -8.57
N LEU A 239 -11.80 1.49 -7.41
CA LEU A 239 -12.92 1.31 -6.48
C LEU A 239 -14.28 1.61 -7.13
N TRP A 240 -14.32 2.48 -8.13
CA TRP A 240 -15.55 2.76 -8.89
C TRP A 240 -16.17 1.48 -9.46
N TYR A 241 -15.34 0.50 -9.84
CA TYR A 241 -15.77 -0.76 -10.43
C TYR A 241 -15.67 -1.95 -9.47
N ASN A 242 -14.89 -1.84 -8.39
CA ASN A 242 -14.73 -2.91 -7.40
C ASN A 242 -15.67 -2.77 -6.19
N SER A 243 -16.45 -1.68 -6.08
CA SER A 243 -17.52 -1.58 -5.08
C SER A 243 -18.57 -2.66 -5.29
N TYR A 244 -19.13 -3.18 -4.18
CA TYR A 244 -20.11 -4.29 -4.21
C TYR A 244 -21.41 -3.90 -4.94
N PRO A 245 -21.93 -4.72 -5.86
CA PRO A 245 -21.33 -5.93 -6.42
C PRO A 245 -20.23 -5.62 -7.46
N SER A 246 -19.02 -6.11 -7.24
CA SER A 246 -17.88 -5.77 -8.08
C SER A 246 -17.99 -6.23 -9.52
N ALA A 247 -17.54 -5.40 -10.46
CA ALA A 247 -17.43 -5.76 -11.88
C ALA A 247 -16.06 -6.39 -12.22
N VAL A 248 -15.04 -6.13 -11.39
CA VAL A 248 -13.66 -6.59 -11.60
C VAL A 248 -12.98 -6.81 -10.25
N LEU A 249 -12.12 -7.81 -10.14
CA LEU A 249 -11.36 -8.15 -8.95
C LEU A 249 -9.91 -7.67 -9.06
N MET A 250 -9.33 -7.30 -7.92
CA MET A 250 -7.96 -6.79 -7.84
C MET A 250 -6.93 -7.84 -8.23
N GLY A 251 -7.03 -9.02 -7.64
CA GLY A 251 -6.07 -10.10 -7.76
C GLY A 251 -4.73 -9.82 -7.09
N ASP A 252 -3.85 -10.81 -7.15
CA ASP A 252 -2.51 -10.73 -6.60
C ASP A 252 -1.66 -9.67 -7.31
N SER A 253 -1.93 -9.44 -8.60
CA SER A 253 -1.30 -8.38 -9.40
C SER A 253 -1.52 -6.96 -8.87
N GLY A 254 -2.57 -6.72 -8.08
CA GLY A 254 -2.86 -5.43 -7.47
C GLY A 254 -2.53 -5.38 -5.99
N SER A 255 -2.95 -6.39 -5.22
CA SER A 255 -2.81 -6.39 -3.75
C SER A 255 -1.35 -6.45 -3.29
N ARG A 256 -0.48 -7.22 -3.97
CA ARG A 256 0.95 -7.32 -3.63
C ARG A 256 1.71 -6.01 -3.82
N PRO A 257 1.66 -5.34 -4.99
CA PRO A 257 2.35 -4.07 -5.18
C PRO A 257 1.80 -2.96 -4.27
N ILE A 258 0.50 -2.95 -3.94
CA ILE A 258 -0.07 -2.02 -2.98
C ILE A 258 0.53 -2.25 -1.58
N GLY A 259 0.61 -3.49 -1.14
CA GLY A 259 1.22 -3.85 0.15
C GLY A 259 2.71 -3.51 0.21
N LEU A 260 3.46 -3.69 -0.89
CA LEU A 260 4.85 -3.27 -1.02
C LEU A 260 4.96 -1.75 -0.86
N LEU A 261 4.17 -0.98 -1.61
CA LEU A 261 4.18 0.48 -1.52
C LEU A 261 3.81 0.97 -0.12
N LEU A 262 2.81 0.36 0.52
CA LEU A 262 2.41 0.69 1.89
C LEU A 262 3.60 0.54 2.87
N GLY A 263 4.31 -0.59 2.82
CA GLY A 263 5.49 -0.82 3.64
C GLY A 263 6.62 0.17 3.35
N VAL A 264 6.87 0.48 2.08
CA VAL A 264 7.85 1.48 1.64
C VAL A 264 7.52 2.87 2.19
N LEU A 265 6.29 3.35 2.05
CA LEU A 265 5.86 4.67 2.54
C LEU A 265 5.96 4.79 4.06
N VAL A 266 5.65 3.71 4.79
CA VAL A 266 5.87 3.65 6.24
C VAL A 266 7.33 3.87 6.59
N LEU A 267 8.24 3.15 5.94
CA LEU A 267 9.67 3.28 6.19
C LEU A 267 10.23 4.63 5.74
N ALA A 268 9.73 5.18 4.63
CA ALA A 268 10.09 6.51 4.15
C ALA A 268 9.72 7.63 5.15
N SER A 269 8.76 7.40 6.04
CA SER A 269 8.44 8.32 7.15
C SER A 269 9.46 8.30 8.29
N GLY A 270 10.41 7.36 8.26
CA GLY A 270 11.38 7.14 9.32
C GLY A 270 10.84 6.44 10.56
N ASN A 271 9.55 6.09 10.60
CA ASN A 271 8.95 5.40 11.76
C ASN A 271 8.29 4.09 11.36
N PRO A 272 8.94 2.94 11.60
CA PRO A 272 8.38 1.63 11.26
C PRO A 272 7.09 1.29 12.02
N PHE A 273 6.85 1.88 13.20
CA PHE A 273 5.63 1.66 13.98
C PHE A 273 4.41 2.36 13.41
N LEU A 274 4.57 3.29 12.46
CA LEU A 274 3.45 3.90 11.77
C LEU A 274 2.56 2.87 11.05
N ILE A 275 3.09 1.72 10.67
CA ILE A 275 2.27 0.65 10.07
C ILE A 275 1.15 0.19 11.01
N LEU A 276 1.44 0.13 12.33
CA LEU A 276 0.47 -0.24 13.38
C LEU A 276 -0.60 0.85 13.60
N VAL A 277 -0.37 2.05 13.07
CA VAL A 277 -1.29 3.20 13.18
C VAL A 277 -2.13 3.32 11.93
N VAL A 278 -1.48 3.41 10.77
CA VAL A 278 -2.18 3.72 9.51
C VAL A 278 -2.82 2.50 8.85
N ALA A 279 -2.35 1.29 9.14
CA ALA A 279 -2.81 0.04 8.52
C ALA A 279 -3.23 -1.02 9.54
N PHE A 280 -3.59 -0.61 10.78
CA PHE A 280 -3.87 -1.58 11.83
C PHE A 280 -5.02 -2.53 11.48
N VAL A 281 -6.05 -2.06 10.78
CA VAL A 281 -7.16 -2.94 10.35
C VAL A 281 -6.68 -3.97 9.32
N VAL A 282 -5.82 -3.58 8.37
CA VAL A 282 -5.20 -4.51 7.40
C VAL A 282 -4.35 -5.56 8.13
N LEU A 283 -3.57 -5.13 9.12
CA LEU A 283 -2.73 -6.03 9.92
C LEU A 283 -3.57 -6.99 10.77
N VAL A 284 -4.58 -6.49 11.47
CA VAL A 284 -5.50 -7.31 12.27
C VAL A 284 -6.27 -8.28 11.39
N ASN A 285 -6.70 -7.85 10.21
CA ASN A 285 -7.45 -8.71 9.29
C ASN A 285 -6.59 -9.80 8.64
N GLY A 286 -5.39 -9.45 8.15
CA GLY A 286 -4.53 -10.33 7.36
C GLY A 286 -3.31 -10.86 8.12
N ALA A 287 -2.48 -9.97 8.71
CA ALA A 287 -1.21 -10.38 9.32
C ALA A 287 -1.37 -11.30 10.55
N THR A 288 -2.42 -11.10 11.36
CA THR A 288 -2.69 -11.99 12.50
C THR A 288 -2.97 -13.43 12.06
N GLY A 289 -3.58 -13.62 10.90
CA GLY A 289 -3.76 -14.93 10.29
C GLY A 289 -2.42 -15.58 9.90
N LEU A 290 -1.51 -14.80 9.33
CA LEU A 290 -0.16 -15.26 8.98
C LEU A 290 0.62 -15.67 10.24
N ILE A 291 0.57 -14.87 11.31
CA ILE A 291 1.20 -15.18 12.59
C ILE A 291 0.61 -16.47 13.18
N LYS A 292 -0.72 -16.62 13.17
CA LYS A 292 -1.40 -17.85 13.64
C LYS A 292 -0.90 -19.10 12.91
N VAL A 293 -0.84 -19.04 11.57
CA VAL A 293 -0.38 -20.17 10.74
C VAL A 293 1.10 -20.45 10.99
N ALA A 294 1.94 -19.41 11.07
CA ALA A 294 3.36 -19.57 11.35
C ALA A 294 3.63 -20.20 12.71
N LEU A 295 2.99 -19.72 13.77
CA LEU A 295 3.13 -20.29 15.13
C LEU A 295 2.67 -21.74 15.20
N LEU A 296 1.55 -22.06 14.53
CA LEU A 296 1.07 -23.44 14.50
C LEU A 296 2.00 -24.36 13.70
N ARG A 297 2.49 -23.90 12.54
CA ARG A 297 3.31 -24.72 11.62
C ARG A 297 4.72 -24.97 12.18
N PHE A 298 5.40 -23.92 12.65
CA PHE A 298 6.80 -23.99 13.06
C PHE A 298 7.00 -24.32 14.55
N PHE A 299 6.12 -23.81 15.41
CA PHE A 299 6.27 -23.94 16.86
C PHE A 299 5.22 -24.84 17.51
N LYS A 300 4.20 -25.30 16.75
CA LYS A 300 3.06 -26.07 17.25
C LYS A 300 2.23 -25.33 18.32
N ILE A 301 2.30 -24.00 18.32
CA ILE A 301 1.54 -23.14 19.25
C ILE A 301 0.25 -22.74 18.56
N GLY A 302 -0.89 -23.16 19.09
CA GLY A 302 -2.22 -22.75 18.64
C GLY A 302 -2.68 -21.49 19.35
N ILE A 303 -2.82 -20.38 18.62
CA ILE A 303 -3.46 -19.13 19.10
C ILE A 303 -4.75 -18.89 18.34
N PHE A 304 -5.70 -18.19 18.96
CA PHE A 304 -6.98 -17.81 18.32
C PHE A 304 -7.70 -18.97 17.63
N ASN A 305 -7.77 -20.15 18.27
CA ASN A 305 -8.29 -21.38 17.66
C ASN A 305 -9.76 -21.26 17.23
N GLN A 306 -10.54 -20.39 17.87
CA GLN A 306 -11.95 -20.14 17.55
C GLN A 306 -12.15 -19.03 16.50
N VAL A 307 -11.09 -18.32 16.10
CA VAL A 307 -11.15 -17.23 15.13
C VAL A 307 -10.64 -17.71 13.79
N ARG A 308 -11.48 -17.62 12.77
CA ARG A 308 -11.08 -17.83 11.37
C ARG A 308 -10.37 -16.59 10.85
N TYR A 309 -9.31 -16.79 10.10
CA TYR A 309 -8.62 -15.73 9.38
C TYR A 309 -8.64 -15.99 7.88
N PRO A 310 -8.67 -14.95 7.04
CA PRO A 310 -8.72 -13.52 7.41
C PRO A 310 -9.95 -13.16 8.25
N LEU A 311 -9.86 -12.09 9.07
CA LEU A 311 -10.92 -11.73 10.01
C LEU A 311 -12.25 -11.40 9.33
N HIS A 312 -12.21 -10.83 8.11
CA HIS A 312 -13.42 -10.55 7.34
C HIS A 312 -14.26 -11.81 7.04
N ASP A 313 -13.63 -12.98 6.89
CA ASP A 313 -14.34 -14.25 6.74
C ASP A 313 -14.98 -14.69 8.05
N HIS A 314 -14.31 -14.48 9.18
CA HIS A 314 -14.85 -14.82 10.49
C HIS A 314 -16.13 -14.04 10.78
N VAL A 315 -16.12 -12.71 10.58
CA VAL A 315 -17.30 -11.89 10.87
C VAL A 315 -18.46 -12.17 9.90
N ARG A 316 -18.18 -12.59 8.66
CA ARG A 316 -19.22 -13.02 7.72
C ARG A 316 -19.88 -14.34 8.13
N LEU A 317 -19.08 -15.34 8.45
CA LEU A 317 -19.55 -16.69 8.75
C LEU A 317 -20.12 -16.82 10.15
N ASN A 318 -19.48 -16.21 11.17
CA ASN A 318 -19.83 -16.40 12.57
C ASN A 318 -20.73 -15.30 13.13
N MET A 319 -20.67 -14.08 12.55
CA MET A 319 -21.47 -12.94 12.99
C MET A 319 -22.54 -12.53 11.99
N GLY A 320 -22.62 -13.20 10.83
CA GLY A 320 -23.64 -12.94 9.79
C GLY A 320 -23.52 -11.57 9.12
N TRP A 321 -22.32 -10.95 9.10
CA TRP A 321 -22.16 -9.64 8.45
C TRP A 321 -22.20 -9.77 6.93
N SER A 322 -22.91 -8.86 6.27
CA SER A 322 -22.90 -8.74 4.81
C SER A 322 -21.56 -8.14 4.33
N ASN A 323 -21.23 -8.31 3.05
CA ASN A 323 -20.04 -7.71 2.43
C ASN A 323 -19.96 -6.19 2.66
N THR A 324 -21.09 -5.49 2.49
CA THR A 324 -21.20 -4.04 2.73
C THR A 324 -20.95 -3.69 4.21
N GLN A 325 -21.46 -4.49 5.14
CA GLN A 325 -21.22 -4.27 6.58
C GLN A 325 -19.75 -4.48 6.94
N VAL A 326 -19.08 -5.50 6.37
CA VAL A 326 -17.63 -5.72 6.56
C VAL A 326 -16.87 -4.51 6.06
N LEU A 327 -17.08 -4.11 4.80
CA LEU A 327 -16.41 -2.96 4.20
C LEU A 327 -16.58 -1.69 5.06
N VAL A 328 -17.82 -1.29 5.31
CA VAL A 328 -18.09 -0.03 6.01
C VAL A 328 -17.57 -0.05 7.45
N ARG A 329 -17.79 -1.13 8.20
CA ARG A 329 -17.34 -1.21 9.60
C ARG A 329 -15.83 -1.24 9.72
N PHE A 330 -15.11 -1.95 8.83
CA PHE A 330 -13.65 -1.95 8.84
C PHE A 330 -13.09 -0.58 8.43
N MET A 331 -13.70 0.09 7.46
CA MET A 331 -13.34 1.48 7.12
C MET A 331 -13.58 2.44 8.28
N LEU A 332 -14.71 2.33 8.99
CA LEU A 332 -14.98 3.17 10.16
C LEU A 332 -13.97 2.94 11.27
N LEU A 333 -13.61 1.68 11.55
CA LEU A 333 -12.55 1.37 12.51
C LEU A 333 -11.22 2.02 12.11
N GLN A 334 -10.83 1.90 10.84
CA GLN A 334 -9.60 2.52 10.32
C GLN A 334 -9.67 4.05 10.39
N ALA A 335 -10.80 4.65 9.96
CA ALA A 335 -10.98 6.12 9.93
C ALA A 335 -10.91 6.76 11.32
N VAL A 336 -11.48 6.11 12.33
CA VAL A 336 -11.49 6.61 13.72
C VAL A 336 -10.20 6.23 14.45
N GLY A 337 -9.74 5.00 14.26
CA GLY A 337 -8.57 4.47 14.97
C GLY A 337 -7.27 5.16 14.55
N THR A 338 -7.05 5.42 13.26
CA THR A 338 -5.81 6.02 12.78
C THR A 338 -5.52 7.39 13.40
N PRO A 339 -6.42 8.38 13.42
CA PRO A 339 -6.15 9.66 14.08
C PRO A 339 -5.88 9.52 15.57
N ILE A 340 -6.63 8.66 16.28
CA ILE A 340 -6.43 8.42 17.71
C ILE A 340 -5.04 7.83 17.97
N LEU A 341 -4.68 6.78 17.25
CA LEU A 341 -3.38 6.13 17.40
C LEU A 341 -2.22 7.04 16.97
N LEU A 342 -2.42 7.88 15.95
CA LEU A 342 -1.43 8.85 15.51
C LEU A 342 -1.15 9.91 16.59
N VAL A 343 -2.19 10.47 17.20
CA VAL A 343 -2.03 11.42 18.31
C VAL A 343 -1.30 10.74 19.48
N LEU A 344 -1.65 9.51 19.84
CA LEU A 344 -0.95 8.78 20.88
C LEU A 344 0.53 8.56 20.52
N LEU A 345 0.83 8.12 19.30
CA LEU A 345 2.20 7.89 18.84
C LEU A 345 3.06 9.16 18.89
N LEU A 346 2.49 10.31 18.50
CA LEU A 346 3.19 11.61 18.52
C LEU A 346 3.33 12.19 19.95
N LYS A 347 2.40 11.89 20.86
CA LYS A 347 2.41 12.45 22.24
C LYS A 347 3.16 11.59 23.23
N ILE A 348 3.38 10.32 22.95
CA ILE A 348 4.14 9.39 23.80
C ILE A 348 5.67 9.64 23.69
N ARG A 349 6.09 10.55 22.87
CA ARG A 349 7.48 10.90 22.63
C ARG A 349 8.09 11.94 23.58
#